data_d922f375fa98ffaa02e02840792734f6
#
_entry.id   d922f375fa98ffaa02e02840792734f6
#
_cell.length_a   1.000
_cell.length_b   1.000
_cell.length_c   1.000
_cell.angle_alpha   90.00
_cell.angle_beta   90.00
_cell.angle_gamma   90.00
#
_symmetry.space_group_name_H-M   'P 1'
#
loop_
_entity.id
_entity.type
_entity.pdbx_description
1 polymer ?
#
loop_
_entity_poly.entity_id
_entity_poly.type
_entity_poly.pdbx_seq_one_letter_code
_entity_poly.pdbx_strand_id
1 'polypeptide(L)'
;MTWNPMSRLALPLCGLSLSGHVFADDGDKPLLQEGKKTLYQRVLTTPGCKLGTAAGDDKGQLQPAFSSLYVYQKEDANGQSWLKVGPDSFGKTIGWLPKSCTVDWKMQLTLAFTNPANRDRLLFFKERKSLDDILSAPDPVSLVAPLRAKLKRDGHAEGIQAEEPEYFVDLQKQFYLLPILSGEEVMTEDGFYTRLLNVASVSKAETDKKQEDNVNQLKGFNASVVFVIDSTISMGPYIERTKEAVNKIYGKIKQEHLDGQVKFGLISFRSNTKAVPGLEYRTKIYADPNHVKDGTDFLKKVADLKEAKVSSSLYDEDAYSGVLSAIDDIDWSPFGARYMVLITDAGAIDGSR
;
A
#
# COMPACT_ATOMS: atom_id res chain seq x y z
N MET A 1 63.65 -62.03 13.34
CA MET A 1 63.21 -61.16 14.46
C MET A 1 63.32 -59.76 14.01
N THR A 2 62.27 -59.22 13.48
CA THR A 2 62.22 -57.81 13.08
C THR A 2 60.82 -57.28 13.35
N TRP A 3 60.73 -56.31 14.19
CA TRP A 3 59.54 -55.71 14.69
C TRP A 3 59.18 -54.53 13.78
N ASN A 4 57.93 -54.49 13.37
CA ASN A 4 57.40 -53.49 12.44
C ASN A 4 56.55 -52.45 13.21
N PRO A 5 56.77 -51.16 13.12
CA PRO A 5 55.90 -50.16 13.81
C PRO A 5 54.72 -49.71 12.95
N MET A 6 53.60 -49.67 13.60
CA MET A 6 52.26 -49.17 13.10
C MET A 6 52.36 -47.81 12.51
N SER A 7 51.88 -47.66 11.28
CA SER A 7 51.55 -46.40 10.66
C SER A 7 50.23 -45.84 11.21
N ARG A 8 50.27 -44.67 11.79
CA ARG A 8 49.07 -43.90 12.20
C ARG A 8 48.45 -43.24 10.97
N LEU A 9 47.26 -43.69 10.62
CA LEU A 9 46.39 -42.94 9.67
C LEU A 9 45.90 -41.66 10.35
N ALA A 10 46.30 -40.51 9.82
CA ALA A 10 45.68 -39.23 10.13
C ALA A 10 44.49 -39.03 9.20
N LEU A 11 43.27 -38.98 9.77
CA LEU A 11 42.07 -38.54 9.08
C LEU A 11 42.10 -37.00 8.92
N PRO A 12 41.87 -36.46 7.72
CA PRO A 12 41.67 -35.04 7.60
C PRO A 12 40.27 -34.66 8.13
N LEU A 13 40.24 -33.77 9.11
CA LEU A 13 39.03 -33.05 9.49
C LEU A 13 38.55 -32.22 8.28
N CYS A 14 37.45 -32.66 7.66
CA CYS A 14 36.74 -31.88 6.69
C CYS A 14 36.02 -30.75 7.45
N GLY A 15 36.60 -29.56 7.45
CA GLY A 15 35.95 -28.37 7.95
C GLY A 15 34.75 -28.06 7.04
N LEU A 16 33.54 -28.24 7.56
CA LEU A 16 32.33 -27.64 6.99
C LEU A 16 32.44 -26.11 7.10
N SER A 17 32.94 -25.49 6.06
CA SER A 17 32.73 -24.06 5.85
C SER A 17 31.22 -23.84 5.61
N LEU A 18 30.51 -23.38 6.63
CA LEU A 18 29.24 -22.72 6.44
C LEU A 18 29.50 -21.49 5.56
N SER A 19 29.29 -21.65 4.26
CA SER A 19 29.17 -20.54 3.34
C SER A 19 27.90 -19.78 3.76
N GLY A 20 28.05 -18.82 4.66
CA GLY A 20 27.07 -17.79 4.84
C GLY A 20 26.88 -17.17 3.46
N HIS A 21 25.70 -17.34 2.88
CA HIS A 21 25.29 -16.53 1.76
C HIS A 21 25.22 -15.11 2.29
N VAL A 22 26.32 -14.39 2.17
CA VAL A 22 26.30 -12.93 2.19
C VAL A 22 25.51 -12.58 0.95
N PHE A 23 24.22 -12.25 1.15
CA PHE A 23 23.48 -11.54 0.14
C PHE A 23 24.28 -10.28 -0.14
N ALA A 24 24.74 -10.13 -1.37
CA ALA A 24 25.37 -8.90 -1.82
C ALA A 24 24.40 -7.77 -1.45
N ASP A 25 24.85 -6.89 -0.58
CA ASP A 25 24.21 -5.64 -0.27
C ASP A 25 24.22 -4.85 -1.59
N ASP A 26 23.10 -4.87 -2.29
CA ASP A 26 22.83 -4.01 -3.44
C ASP A 26 22.59 -2.62 -2.84
N GLY A 27 23.69 -2.01 -2.34
CA GLY A 27 23.71 -0.81 -1.48
C GLY A 27 22.96 0.41 -2.01
N ASP A 28 22.34 0.26 -3.16
CA ASP A 28 21.57 1.29 -3.87
C ASP A 28 20.05 1.08 -3.79
N LYS A 29 19.54 0.02 -3.13
CA LYS A 29 18.10 -0.25 -3.03
C LYS A 29 17.61 -0.38 -1.60
N PRO A 30 16.37 0.07 -1.31
CA PRO A 30 15.77 -0.15 0.00
C PRO A 30 15.52 -1.63 0.29
N LEU A 31 15.39 -1.97 1.58
CA LEU A 31 15.02 -3.30 2.03
C LEU A 31 13.61 -3.67 1.56
N LEU A 32 13.45 -4.90 1.09
CA LEU A 32 12.14 -5.45 0.73
C LEU A 32 11.32 -5.77 1.99
N GLN A 33 10.01 -5.66 1.89
CA GLN A 33 9.12 -6.23 2.89
C GLN A 33 9.25 -7.76 2.89
N GLU A 34 9.10 -8.35 4.07
CA GLU A 34 9.19 -9.79 4.23
C GLU A 34 8.21 -10.53 3.30
N GLY A 35 8.71 -11.49 2.56
CA GLY A 35 7.94 -12.27 1.59
C GLY A 35 7.54 -11.53 0.32
N LYS A 36 7.99 -10.29 0.10
CA LYS A 36 7.70 -9.50 -1.11
C LYS A 36 8.92 -9.39 -2.03
N LYS A 37 8.67 -9.34 -3.34
CA LYS A 37 9.72 -9.28 -4.38
C LYS A 37 10.05 -7.85 -4.81
N THR A 38 9.08 -6.95 -4.77
CA THR A 38 9.20 -5.59 -5.32
C THR A 38 8.70 -4.50 -4.38
N LEU A 39 8.12 -4.87 -3.24
CA LEU A 39 7.57 -3.92 -2.29
C LEU A 39 8.59 -3.60 -1.20
N TYR A 40 9.09 -2.39 -1.22
CA TYR A 40 10.10 -1.92 -0.25
C TYR A 40 9.50 -1.57 1.12
N GLN A 41 10.32 -1.69 2.15
CA GLN A 41 9.98 -1.23 3.49
C GLN A 41 9.92 0.30 3.52
N ARG A 42 8.82 0.82 4.07
CA ARG A 42 8.61 2.25 4.31
C ARG A 42 8.21 2.48 5.75
N VAL A 43 8.64 3.60 6.28
CA VAL A 43 8.29 4.08 7.61
C VAL A 43 7.74 5.49 7.53
N LEU A 44 6.94 5.85 8.53
CA LEU A 44 6.46 7.19 8.77
C LEU A 44 7.12 7.71 10.05
N THR A 45 7.59 8.94 10.04
CA THR A 45 8.08 9.60 11.26
C THR A 45 6.94 9.95 12.19
N THR A 46 7.17 9.83 13.49
CA THR A 46 6.28 10.37 14.53
C THR A 46 6.72 11.78 14.94
N PRO A 47 5.89 12.55 15.67
CA PRO A 47 6.30 13.83 16.23
C PRO A 47 7.56 13.71 17.10
N GLY A 48 8.48 14.66 16.93
CA GLY A 48 9.72 14.69 17.71
C GLY A 48 10.86 13.80 17.16
N CYS A 49 10.65 13.09 16.05
CA CYS A 49 11.64 12.24 15.40
C CYS A 49 12.82 13.07 14.87
N LYS A 50 14.05 12.66 15.15
CA LYS A 50 15.27 13.34 14.71
C LYS A 50 16.09 12.47 13.79
N LEU A 51 16.55 13.02 12.69
CA LEU A 51 17.41 12.37 11.71
C LEU A 51 18.87 12.63 12.05
N GLY A 52 19.57 11.62 12.50
CA GLY A 52 21.02 11.66 12.78
C GLY A 52 21.88 11.35 11.57
N THR A 53 23.18 11.65 11.66
CA THR A 53 24.16 11.36 10.61
C THR A 53 24.67 9.92 10.65
N ALA A 54 24.56 9.26 11.80
CA ALA A 54 24.94 7.88 12.03
C ALA A 54 23.95 7.19 12.98
N ALA A 55 23.96 5.85 13.01
CA ALA A 55 23.26 5.09 14.02
C ALA A 55 23.78 5.46 15.43
N GLY A 56 22.86 5.72 16.36
CA GLY A 56 23.20 6.19 17.72
C GLY A 56 23.32 7.70 17.88
N ASP A 57 23.18 8.49 16.81
CA ASP A 57 23.20 9.95 16.85
C ASP A 57 21.80 10.53 17.14
N ASP A 58 21.55 10.90 18.39
CA ASP A 58 20.30 11.51 18.88
C ASP A 58 20.22 13.04 18.74
N LYS A 59 21.30 13.68 18.26
CA LYS A 59 21.40 15.15 18.10
C LYS A 59 20.96 15.63 16.72
N GLY A 60 20.39 14.75 15.91
CA GLY A 60 20.01 15.00 14.53
C GLY A 60 18.93 16.08 14.33
N GLN A 61 18.63 16.37 13.08
CA GLN A 61 17.65 17.37 12.67
C GLN A 61 16.22 16.84 12.86
N LEU A 62 15.36 17.67 13.44
CA LEU A 62 13.93 17.34 13.62
C LEU A 62 13.27 17.09 12.27
N GLN A 63 12.55 16.00 12.14
CA GLN A 63 11.78 15.65 10.96
C GLN A 63 10.31 16.02 11.16
N PRO A 64 9.63 16.49 10.09
CA PRO A 64 8.17 16.64 10.12
C PRO A 64 7.50 15.31 10.42
N ALA A 65 6.41 15.33 11.19
CA ALA A 65 5.59 14.15 11.40
C ALA A 65 5.02 13.64 10.06
N PHE A 66 4.89 12.31 9.93
CA PHE A 66 4.45 11.62 8.71
C PHE A 66 5.34 11.80 7.48
N SER A 67 6.62 12.17 7.66
CA SER A 67 7.59 12.03 6.58
C SER A 67 7.68 10.56 6.20
N SER A 68 7.33 10.24 4.95
CA SER A 68 7.39 8.87 4.44
C SER A 68 8.76 8.60 3.86
N LEU A 69 9.48 7.65 4.46
CA LEU A 69 10.86 7.33 4.10
C LEU A 69 11.03 5.84 3.81
N TYR A 70 11.89 5.52 2.86
CA TYR A 70 12.33 4.16 2.56
C TYR A 70 13.42 3.73 3.52
N VAL A 71 13.42 2.46 3.90
CA VAL A 71 14.42 1.86 4.79
C VAL A 71 15.48 1.15 3.96
N TYR A 72 16.73 1.58 4.06
CA TYR A 72 17.87 1.02 3.34
C TYR A 72 18.67 0.01 4.16
N GLN A 73 18.80 0.26 5.48
CA GLN A 73 19.59 -0.56 6.37
C GLN A 73 19.01 -0.50 7.77
N LYS A 74 19.27 -1.54 8.57
CA LYS A 74 18.95 -1.60 10.00
C LYS A 74 20.25 -1.86 10.76
N GLU A 75 20.43 -1.15 11.85
CA GLU A 75 21.61 -1.28 12.71
C GLU A 75 21.19 -1.08 14.17
N ASP A 76 21.79 -1.85 15.07
CA ASP A 76 21.60 -1.66 16.50
C ASP A 76 22.77 -0.87 17.09
N ALA A 77 22.46 0.26 17.71
CA ALA A 77 23.43 1.12 18.35
C ALA A 77 22.86 1.68 19.66
N ASN A 78 23.68 1.78 20.71
CA ASN A 78 23.29 2.31 22.02
C ASN A 78 22.04 1.62 22.61
N GLY A 79 21.89 0.31 22.37
CA GLY A 79 20.79 -0.49 22.93
C GLY A 79 19.42 -0.30 22.23
N GLN A 80 19.38 0.37 21.09
CA GLN A 80 18.16 0.52 20.28
C GLN A 80 18.44 0.32 18.79
N SER A 81 17.39 -0.05 18.05
CA SER A 81 17.46 -0.22 16.58
C SER A 81 17.35 1.10 15.86
N TRP A 82 18.18 1.28 14.85
CA TRP A 82 18.24 2.43 13.97
C TRP A 82 17.96 2.02 12.53
N LEU A 83 17.37 2.93 11.78
CA LEU A 83 17.03 2.74 10.38
C LEU A 83 17.76 3.77 9.52
N LYS A 84 18.57 3.32 8.56
CA LYS A 84 19.10 4.18 7.51
C LYS A 84 18.00 4.44 6.52
N VAL A 85 17.69 5.70 6.26
CA VAL A 85 16.52 6.08 5.49
C VAL A 85 16.83 7.01 4.33
N GLY A 86 15.96 6.99 3.33
CA GLY A 86 16.00 7.86 2.17
C GLY A 86 14.63 8.28 1.67
N PRO A 87 14.51 9.37 0.91
CA PRO A 87 13.24 9.90 0.43
C PRO A 87 12.64 9.10 -0.72
N ASP A 88 13.46 8.37 -1.45
CA ASP A 88 13.10 7.62 -2.66
C ASP A 88 13.72 6.21 -2.62
N SER A 89 13.55 5.44 -3.69
CA SER A 89 14.07 4.08 -3.84
C SER A 89 15.30 3.99 -4.78
N PHE A 90 15.96 5.11 -5.07
CA PHE A 90 17.02 5.21 -6.08
C PHE A 90 18.44 5.30 -5.48
N GLY A 91 18.61 4.84 -4.24
CA GLY A 91 19.93 4.80 -3.58
C GLY A 91 20.26 6.04 -2.75
N LYS A 92 19.46 7.08 -2.80
CA LYS A 92 19.71 8.30 -2.01
C LYS A 92 19.32 8.11 -0.56
N THR A 93 20.28 8.06 0.34
CA THR A 93 20.04 8.07 1.77
C THR A 93 20.28 9.45 2.37
N ILE A 94 19.54 9.80 3.42
CA ILE A 94 19.61 11.11 4.08
C ILE A 94 20.08 11.06 5.53
N GLY A 95 20.09 9.88 6.15
CA GLY A 95 20.57 9.71 7.52
C GLY A 95 19.93 8.53 8.22
N TRP A 96 19.94 8.56 9.55
CA TRP A 96 19.49 7.51 10.44
C TRP A 96 18.39 7.99 11.37
N LEU A 97 17.36 7.18 11.54
CA LEU A 97 16.26 7.40 12.48
C LEU A 97 16.24 6.30 13.53
N PRO A 98 16.01 6.62 14.81
CA PRO A 98 15.71 5.60 15.80
C PRO A 98 14.37 4.92 15.43
N LYS A 99 14.34 3.59 15.46
CA LYS A 99 13.12 2.82 15.17
C LYS A 99 11.96 3.22 16.07
N SER A 100 12.25 3.62 17.31
CA SER A 100 11.25 4.04 18.32
C SER A 100 10.43 5.26 17.91
N CYS A 101 10.96 6.14 17.04
CA CYS A 101 10.23 7.31 16.54
C CYS A 101 9.67 7.10 15.11
N THR A 102 9.52 5.84 14.70
CA THR A 102 8.95 5.51 13.39
C THR A 102 7.80 4.51 13.50
N VAL A 103 6.87 4.56 12.57
CA VAL A 103 5.81 3.58 12.40
C VAL A 103 6.01 2.86 11.08
N ASP A 104 5.99 1.52 11.09
CA ASP A 104 6.07 0.73 9.87
C ASP A 104 4.80 0.94 9.03
N TRP A 105 4.98 1.43 7.82
CA TRP A 105 3.87 1.62 6.90
C TRP A 105 3.82 0.49 5.87
N LYS A 106 3.44 -0.69 6.35
CA LYS A 106 3.45 -1.93 5.54
C LYS A 106 2.44 -1.89 4.41
N MET A 107 1.24 -1.39 4.65
CA MET A 107 0.18 -1.33 3.64
C MET A 107 0.46 -0.28 2.56
N GLN A 108 1.19 0.79 2.89
CA GLN A 108 1.49 1.91 1.99
C GLN A 108 0.21 2.50 1.34
N LEU A 109 -0.90 2.45 2.07
CA LEU A 109 -2.20 2.99 1.68
C LEU A 109 -2.51 4.23 2.49
N THR A 110 -3.24 5.15 1.88
CA THR A 110 -3.79 6.33 2.54
C THR A 110 -5.31 6.34 2.40
N LEU A 111 -5.98 6.82 3.43
CA LEU A 111 -7.43 7.03 3.38
C LEU A 111 -7.72 8.32 2.60
N ALA A 112 -8.68 8.23 1.70
CA ALA A 112 -9.25 9.39 1.00
C ALA A 112 -10.76 9.35 1.14
N PHE A 113 -11.39 10.53 1.26
CA PHE A 113 -12.83 10.63 1.42
C PHE A 113 -13.52 10.87 0.07
N THR A 114 -14.65 10.19 -0.12
CA THR A 114 -15.59 10.52 -1.19
C THR A 114 -16.49 11.67 -0.74
N ASN A 115 -17.29 12.24 -1.67
CA ASN A 115 -18.23 13.30 -1.31
C ASN A 115 -19.23 12.83 -0.23
N PRO A 116 -19.31 13.50 0.94
CA PRO A 116 -20.18 13.10 2.04
C PRO A 116 -21.65 13.52 1.88
N ALA A 117 -22.04 14.15 0.77
CA ALA A 117 -23.36 14.76 0.61
C ALA A 117 -24.56 13.79 0.80
N ASN A 118 -24.37 12.51 0.55
CA ASN A 118 -25.44 11.50 0.58
C ASN A 118 -25.21 10.39 1.64
N ARG A 119 -24.34 10.63 2.60
CA ARG A 119 -24.04 9.69 3.68
C ARG A 119 -23.63 10.44 4.94
N ASP A 120 -23.64 9.74 6.05
CA ASP A 120 -23.04 10.25 7.27
C ASP A 120 -21.51 10.38 7.12
N ARG A 121 -20.95 11.41 7.75
CA ARG A 121 -19.51 11.61 7.81
C ARG A 121 -18.86 10.55 8.68
N LEU A 122 -17.67 10.10 8.31
CA LEU A 122 -16.91 9.13 9.08
C LEU A 122 -16.48 9.70 10.43
N LEU A 123 -16.51 8.87 11.47
CA LEU A 123 -15.98 9.18 12.79
C LEU A 123 -14.66 8.42 13.00
N PHE A 124 -13.69 9.13 13.55
CA PHE A 124 -12.42 8.55 13.98
C PHE A 124 -12.42 8.45 15.50
N PHE A 125 -12.28 7.24 16.00
CA PHE A 125 -12.23 6.94 17.41
C PHE A 125 -10.78 7.00 17.93
N LYS A 126 -10.58 7.45 19.17
CA LYS A 126 -9.26 7.46 19.83
C LYS A 126 -8.79 6.05 20.11
N GLU A 127 -9.71 5.20 20.57
CA GLU A 127 -9.42 3.85 21.02
C GLU A 127 -10.33 2.84 20.33
N ARG A 128 -9.74 1.69 20.00
CA ARG A 128 -10.45 0.55 19.44
C ARG A 128 -11.67 0.13 20.25
N LYS A 129 -11.51 0.07 21.59
CA LYS A 129 -12.56 -0.37 22.48
C LYS A 129 -13.84 0.45 22.34
N SER A 130 -13.75 1.76 22.23
CA SER A 130 -14.92 2.64 22.07
C SER A 130 -15.72 2.34 20.80
N LEU A 131 -15.04 1.93 19.74
CA LEU A 131 -15.67 1.52 18.49
C LEU A 131 -16.27 0.11 18.61
N ASP A 132 -15.56 -0.82 19.23
CA ASP A 132 -16.04 -2.20 19.45
C ASP A 132 -17.30 -2.21 20.31
N ASP A 133 -17.36 -1.38 21.38
CA ASP A 133 -18.54 -1.23 22.24
C ASP A 133 -19.79 -0.77 21.44
N ILE A 134 -19.61 0.07 20.43
CA ILE A 134 -20.69 0.52 19.53
C ILE A 134 -21.09 -0.60 18.56
N LEU A 135 -20.11 -1.24 17.93
CA LEU A 135 -20.38 -2.28 16.92
C LEU A 135 -21.03 -3.54 17.50
N SER A 136 -20.76 -3.81 18.78
CA SER A 136 -21.36 -4.92 19.52
C SER A 136 -22.71 -4.58 20.18
N ALA A 137 -23.21 -3.35 20.02
CA ALA A 137 -24.46 -2.94 20.61
C ALA A 137 -25.65 -3.40 19.73
N PRO A 138 -26.79 -3.76 20.33
CA PRO A 138 -28.00 -4.12 19.58
C PRO A 138 -28.56 -2.96 18.73
N ASP A 139 -28.29 -1.72 19.10
CA ASP A 139 -28.65 -0.52 18.34
C ASP A 139 -27.46 0.47 18.30
N PRO A 140 -26.52 0.26 17.37
CA PRO A 140 -25.37 1.16 17.20
C PRO A 140 -25.77 2.61 16.87
N VAL A 141 -26.87 2.78 16.14
CA VAL A 141 -27.33 4.10 15.67
C VAL A 141 -27.69 5.00 16.85
N SER A 142 -28.40 4.47 17.85
CA SER A 142 -28.77 5.23 19.06
C SER A 142 -27.56 5.69 19.87
N LEU A 143 -26.45 4.93 19.84
CA LEU A 143 -25.19 5.29 20.52
C LEU A 143 -24.39 6.34 19.74
N VAL A 144 -24.44 6.32 18.41
CA VAL A 144 -23.71 7.27 17.57
C VAL A 144 -24.40 8.63 17.45
N ALA A 145 -25.73 8.65 17.43
CA ALA A 145 -26.50 9.89 17.29
C ALA A 145 -26.16 11.00 18.30
N PRO A 146 -26.05 10.71 19.62
CA PRO A 146 -25.65 11.73 20.61
C PRO A 146 -24.20 12.20 20.44
N LEU A 147 -23.27 11.31 19.98
CA LEU A 147 -21.89 11.69 19.68
C LEU A 147 -21.84 12.71 18.54
N ARG A 148 -22.59 12.48 17.47
CA ARG A 148 -22.71 13.41 16.34
C ARG A 148 -23.35 14.74 16.74
N ALA A 149 -24.42 14.70 17.55
CA ALA A 149 -25.05 15.89 18.06
C ALA A 149 -24.10 16.73 18.93
N LYS A 150 -23.28 16.08 19.75
CA LYS A 150 -22.26 16.72 20.58
C LYS A 150 -21.13 17.31 19.72
N LEU A 151 -20.63 16.57 18.72
CA LEU A 151 -19.64 17.10 17.78
C LEU A 151 -20.14 18.36 17.07
N LYS A 152 -21.39 18.35 16.58
CA LYS A 152 -22.00 19.50 15.91
C LYS A 152 -22.14 20.71 16.82
N ARG A 153 -22.49 20.52 18.10
CA ARG A 153 -22.72 21.60 19.04
C ARG A 153 -21.40 22.13 19.64
N ASP A 154 -20.52 21.23 20.07
CA ASP A 154 -19.38 21.54 20.92
C ASP A 154 -18.03 21.45 20.16
N GLY A 155 -18.05 20.91 18.93
CA GLY A 155 -16.84 20.66 18.12
C GLY A 155 -16.00 19.48 18.59
N HIS A 156 -16.40 18.81 19.69
CA HIS A 156 -15.72 17.63 20.23
C HIS A 156 -16.68 16.68 20.93
N ALA A 157 -16.34 15.40 20.99
CA ALA A 157 -17.05 14.37 21.76
C ALA A 157 -16.06 13.42 22.39
N GLU A 158 -16.41 12.87 23.55
CA GLU A 158 -15.56 11.90 24.26
C GLU A 158 -15.36 10.63 23.41
N GLY A 159 -14.15 10.10 23.42
CA GLY A 159 -13.79 8.93 22.61
C GLY A 159 -13.60 9.19 21.11
N ILE A 160 -14.03 10.37 20.61
CA ILE A 160 -13.86 10.73 19.19
C ILE A 160 -12.59 11.57 19.03
N GLN A 161 -11.74 11.17 18.08
CA GLN A 161 -10.53 11.88 17.69
C GLN A 161 -10.81 12.96 16.68
N ALA A 162 -11.62 12.63 15.65
CA ALA A 162 -11.97 13.53 14.55
C ALA A 162 -13.24 13.07 13.85
N GLU A 163 -13.81 13.95 13.06
CA GLU A 163 -14.87 13.66 12.11
C GLU A 163 -14.42 14.08 10.70
N GLU A 164 -14.87 13.35 9.69
CA GLU A 164 -14.65 13.68 8.28
C GLU A 164 -15.11 15.13 7.98
N PRO A 165 -14.40 15.89 7.12
CA PRO A 165 -14.80 17.24 6.73
C PRO A 165 -16.23 17.30 6.17
N GLU A 166 -16.91 18.42 6.36
CA GLU A 166 -18.29 18.64 5.84
C GLU A 166 -18.34 18.82 4.32
N TYR A 167 -17.22 19.17 3.73
CA TYR A 167 -17.12 19.47 2.30
C TYR A 167 -16.22 18.46 1.62
N PHE A 168 -16.47 18.24 0.34
CA PHE A 168 -15.60 17.42 -0.49
C PHE A 168 -14.21 18.04 -0.61
N VAL A 169 -13.20 17.26 -0.25
CA VAL A 169 -11.81 17.67 -0.40
C VAL A 169 -11.31 17.25 -1.76
N ASP A 170 -11.02 18.22 -2.62
CA ASP A 170 -10.39 17.98 -3.91
C ASP A 170 -8.90 17.64 -3.67
N LEU A 171 -8.55 16.37 -3.78
CA LEU A 171 -7.20 15.87 -3.56
C LEU A 171 -6.16 16.42 -4.55
N GLN A 172 -6.60 16.99 -5.68
CA GLN A 172 -5.69 17.63 -6.62
C GLN A 172 -5.26 19.03 -6.13
N LYS A 173 -6.11 19.68 -5.36
CA LYS A 173 -5.85 21.02 -4.81
C LYS A 173 -5.28 20.98 -3.40
N GLN A 174 -5.69 20.00 -2.61
CA GLN A 174 -5.30 19.87 -1.22
C GLN A 174 -5.04 18.39 -0.91
N PHE A 175 -3.78 18.00 -0.91
CA PHE A 175 -3.37 16.66 -0.49
C PHE A 175 -3.18 16.62 1.02
N TYR A 176 -3.74 15.61 1.66
CA TYR A 176 -3.46 15.28 3.05
C TYR A 176 -3.16 13.77 3.15
N LEU A 177 -2.28 13.42 4.05
CA LEU A 177 -1.87 12.04 4.26
C LEU A 177 -2.57 11.50 5.52
N LEU A 178 -3.44 10.51 5.32
CA LEU A 178 -4.04 9.71 6.37
C LEU A 178 -3.63 8.25 6.18
N PRO A 179 -2.42 7.87 6.66
CA PRO A 179 -1.87 6.55 6.42
C PRO A 179 -2.69 5.47 7.09
N ILE A 180 -3.05 4.42 6.35
CA ILE A 180 -3.68 3.22 6.90
C ILE A 180 -2.56 2.31 7.40
N LEU A 181 -2.57 2.00 8.69
CA LEU A 181 -1.57 1.14 9.34
C LEU A 181 -1.99 -0.33 9.30
N SER A 182 -3.28 -0.59 9.50
CA SER A 182 -3.86 -1.93 9.42
C SER A 182 -5.35 -1.86 9.10
N GLY A 183 -5.89 -2.97 8.62
CA GLY A 183 -7.31 -3.17 8.38
C GLY A 183 -7.72 -4.59 8.74
N GLU A 184 -8.93 -4.75 9.24
CA GLU A 184 -9.50 -6.05 9.56
C GLU A 184 -11.00 -6.05 9.27
N GLU A 185 -11.56 -7.22 9.04
CA GLU A 185 -12.99 -7.44 8.92
C GLU A 185 -13.54 -7.91 10.25
N VAL A 186 -14.62 -7.28 10.67
CA VAL A 186 -15.37 -7.67 11.87
C VAL A 186 -16.84 -7.87 11.52
N MET A 187 -17.48 -8.79 12.19
CA MET A 187 -18.92 -9.03 12.03
C MET A 187 -19.65 -8.19 13.08
N THR A 188 -20.65 -7.44 12.64
CA THR A 188 -21.55 -6.69 13.52
C THR A 188 -22.61 -7.61 14.12
N GLU A 189 -23.30 -7.18 15.19
CA GLU A 189 -24.40 -7.94 15.79
C GLU A 189 -25.52 -8.30 14.80
N ASP A 190 -25.75 -7.44 13.79
CA ASP A 190 -26.70 -7.70 12.72
C ASP A 190 -26.24 -8.75 11.70
N GLY A 191 -25.04 -9.34 11.89
CA GLY A 191 -24.48 -10.36 11.01
C GLY A 191 -23.84 -9.83 9.72
N PHE A 192 -23.63 -8.52 9.60
CA PHE A 192 -22.92 -7.93 8.46
C PHE A 192 -21.43 -7.81 8.74
N TYR A 193 -20.61 -8.03 7.72
CA TYR A 193 -19.18 -7.75 7.78
C TYR A 193 -18.95 -6.26 7.54
N THR A 194 -18.15 -5.66 8.41
CA THR A 194 -17.65 -4.30 8.22
C THR A 194 -16.13 -4.27 8.35
N ARG A 195 -15.51 -3.28 7.73
CA ARG A 195 -14.04 -3.14 7.75
C ARG A 195 -13.63 -2.04 8.69
N LEU A 196 -12.83 -2.40 9.69
CA LEU A 196 -12.20 -1.45 10.59
C LEU A 196 -10.81 -1.08 10.07
N LEU A 197 -10.50 0.21 10.07
CA LEU A 197 -9.20 0.73 9.66
C LEU A 197 -8.51 1.41 10.84
N ASN A 198 -7.26 1.04 11.08
CA ASN A 198 -6.37 1.79 11.96
C ASN A 198 -5.63 2.83 11.12
N VAL A 199 -5.91 4.11 11.38
CA VAL A 199 -5.36 5.24 10.62
C VAL A 199 -4.45 6.05 11.52
N ALA A 200 -3.24 6.36 11.03
CA ALA A 200 -2.33 7.25 11.74
C ALA A 200 -2.86 8.69 11.72
N SER A 201 -2.80 9.36 12.86
CA SER A 201 -3.12 10.79 12.96
C SER A 201 -2.20 11.50 13.94
N VAL A 202 -2.03 12.82 13.76
CA VAL A 202 -1.29 13.70 14.66
C VAL A 202 -2.17 14.85 15.11
N SER A 203 -1.91 15.39 16.28
CA SER A 203 -2.66 16.55 16.77
C SER A 203 -2.33 17.80 15.93
N LYS A 204 -3.30 18.70 15.81
CA LYS A 204 -3.14 19.98 15.09
C LYS A 204 -1.97 20.83 15.61
N ALA A 205 -1.73 20.79 16.91
CA ALA A 205 -0.63 21.54 17.56
C ALA A 205 0.78 21.09 17.08
N GLU A 206 0.90 19.89 16.53
CA GLU A 206 2.17 19.33 16.03
C GLU A 206 2.37 19.56 14.53
N THR A 207 1.31 19.90 13.80
CA THR A 207 1.35 20.12 12.34
C THR A 207 1.64 21.56 11.94
N ASP A 208 1.41 22.55 12.82
CA ASP A 208 1.56 23.99 12.49
C ASP A 208 3.00 24.47 12.27
N LYS A 209 3.98 23.58 12.42
CA LYS A 209 5.39 23.89 12.09
C LYS A 209 5.77 23.35 10.72
N LYS A 210 5.50 24.15 9.67
CA LYS A 210 6.00 24.01 8.28
C LYS A 210 5.44 22.87 7.42
N GLN A 211 4.31 23.12 6.78
CA GLN A 211 3.85 22.43 5.57
C GLN A 211 4.39 23.02 4.26
N GLU A 212 5.13 24.11 4.30
CA GLU A 212 5.53 24.86 3.08
C GLU A 212 6.59 24.17 2.20
N ASP A 213 7.36 23.21 2.72
CA ASP A 213 8.46 22.61 1.97
C ASP A 213 8.12 21.35 1.18
N ASN A 214 6.91 20.77 1.35
CA ASN A 214 6.56 19.49 0.70
C ASN A 214 6.15 19.62 -0.78
N VAL A 215 5.77 20.79 -1.25
CA VAL A 215 5.35 21.00 -2.64
C VAL A 215 6.53 20.94 -3.62
N ASN A 216 7.75 21.25 -3.17
CA ASN A 216 8.95 21.21 -3.99
C ASN A 216 9.59 19.81 -4.11
N GLN A 217 9.21 18.84 -3.26
CA GLN A 217 9.71 17.45 -3.36
C GLN A 217 8.98 16.62 -4.43
N LEU A 218 7.87 17.12 -4.96
CA LEU A 218 7.07 16.41 -5.99
C LEU A 218 7.65 16.51 -7.40
N LYS A 219 8.65 17.34 -7.66
CA LYS A 219 9.22 17.57 -9.01
C LYS A 219 10.02 16.42 -9.62
N GLY A 220 10.19 15.29 -8.91
CA GLY A 220 10.79 14.06 -9.44
C GLY A 220 9.95 12.81 -9.15
N PHE A 221 8.69 12.99 -8.84
CA PHE A 221 7.83 11.95 -8.32
C PHE A 221 7.15 11.19 -9.47
N ASN A 222 7.56 9.95 -9.70
CA ASN A 222 6.87 9.07 -10.64
C ASN A 222 5.74 8.33 -9.92
N ALA A 223 4.56 8.33 -10.51
CA ALA A 223 3.41 7.57 -10.05
C ALA A 223 3.09 6.43 -11.03
N SER A 224 2.49 5.37 -10.54
CA SER A 224 1.88 4.34 -11.37
C SER A 224 0.42 4.11 -10.98
N VAL A 225 -0.43 3.99 -11.98
CA VAL A 225 -1.85 3.61 -11.84
C VAL A 225 -2.05 2.29 -12.58
N VAL A 226 -2.30 1.21 -11.85
CA VAL A 226 -2.57 -0.11 -12.44
C VAL A 226 -4.05 -0.42 -12.30
N PHE A 227 -4.72 -0.59 -13.41
CA PHE A 227 -6.09 -1.07 -13.46
C PHE A 227 -6.10 -2.60 -13.38
N VAL A 228 -6.87 -3.14 -12.44
CA VAL A 228 -7.12 -4.58 -12.26
C VAL A 228 -8.59 -4.81 -12.60
N ILE A 229 -8.84 -5.37 -13.77
CA ILE A 229 -10.17 -5.39 -14.38
C ILE A 229 -10.66 -6.82 -14.52
N ASP A 230 -11.85 -7.05 -13.99
CA ASP A 230 -12.61 -8.24 -14.29
C ASP A 230 -12.95 -8.30 -15.79
N SER A 231 -12.70 -9.43 -16.41
CA SER A 231 -13.07 -9.70 -17.79
C SER A 231 -13.81 -11.03 -17.95
N THR A 232 -14.54 -11.43 -16.93
CA THR A 232 -15.49 -12.53 -17.04
C THR A 232 -16.63 -12.17 -17.98
N ILE A 233 -17.43 -13.14 -18.36
CA ILE A 233 -18.48 -12.96 -19.38
C ILE A 233 -19.54 -11.93 -18.94
N SER A 234 -19.81 -11.81 -17.63
CA SER A 234 -20.75 -10.83 -17.06
C SER A 234 -20.33 -9.39 -17.33
N MET A 235 -19.02 -9.14 -17.43
CA MET A 235 -18.45 -7.84 -17.70
C MET A 235 -18.65 -7.35 -19.15
N GLY A 236 -19.11 -8.20 -20.09
CA GLY A 236 -19.31 -7.83 -21.49
C GLY A 236 -19.99 -6.47 -21.68
N PRO A 237 -21.16 -6.21 -21.05
CA PRO A 237 -21.85 -4.90 -21.14
C PRO A 237 -21.06 -3.73 -20.54
N TYR A 238 -20.09 -3.99 -19.67
CA TYR A 238 -19.33 -2.99 -18.93
C TYR A 238 -17.92 -2.74 -19.48
N ILE A 239 -17.37 -3.66 -20.27
CA ILE A 239 -16.01 -3.56 -20.81
C ILE A 239 -15.78 -2.26 -21.57
N GLU A 240 -16.71 -1.88 -22.46
CA GLU A 240 -16.58 -0.64 -23.22
C GLU A 240 -16.67 0.59 -22.33
N ARG A 241 -17.55 0.60 -21.33
CA ARG A 241 -17.65 1.70 -20.33
C ARG A 241 -16.38 1.79 -19.48
N THR A 242 -15.78 0.65 -19.14
CA THR A 242 -14.51 0.58 -18.42
C THR A 242 -13.38 1.17 -19.26
N LYS A 243 -13.30 0.82 -20.54
CA LYS A 243 -12.34 1.43 -21.50
C LYS A 243 -12.53 2.94 -21.61
N GLU A 244 -13.77 3.41 -21.70
CA GLU A 244 -14.08 4.85 -21.71
C GLU A 244 -13.65 5.55 -20.41
N ALA A 245 -13.86 4.92 -19.26
CA ALA A 245 -13.42 5.47 -17.96
C ALA A 245 -11.90 5.58 -17.88
N VAL A 246 -11.18 4.53 -18.30
CA VAL A 246 -9.71 4.52 -18.37
C VAL A 246 -9.19 5.61 -19.31
N ASN A 247 -9.82 5.76 -20.49
CA ASN A 247 -9.49 6.82 -21.46
C ASN A 247 -9.71 8.24 -20.85
N LYS A 248 -10.82 8.44 -20.11
CA LYS A 248 -11.10 9.72 -19.45
C LYS A 248 -10.07 10.04 -18.37
N ILE A 249 -9.69 9.05 -17.55
CA ILE A 249 -8.65 9.22 -16.51
C ILE A 249 -7.33 9.61 -17.18
N TYR A 250 -6.90 8.89 -18.22
CA TYR A 250 -5.70 9.22 -18.96
C TYR A 250 -5.77 10.63 -19.59
N GLY A 251 -6.88 10.96 -20.23
CA GLY A 251 -7.11 12.27 -20.82
C GLY A 251 -6.99 13.40 -19.81
N LYS A 252 -7.52 13.19 -18.58
CA LYS A 252 -7.42 14.19 -17.50
C LYS A 252 -5.96 14.36 -17.04
N ILE A 253 -5.24 13.28 -16.85
CA ILE A 253 -3.81 13.31 -16.45
C ILE A 253 -2.98 14.03 -17.51
N LYS A 254 -3.27 13.81 -18.80
CA LYS A 254 -2.61 14.52 -19.91
C LYS A 254 -2.93 16.02 -19.92
N GLN A 255 -4.18 16.39 -19.65
CA GLN A 255 -4.58 17.81 -19.54
C GLN A 255 -3.83 18.55 -18.43
N GLU A 256 -3.54 17.88 -17.33
CA GLU A 256 -2.76 18.42 -16.21
C GLU A 256 -1.23 18.34 -16.43
N HIS A 257 -0.77 17.93 -17.62
CA HIS A 257 0.64 17.78 -17.99
C HIS A 257 1.42 16.81 -17.08
N LEU A 258 0.76 15.78 -16.56
CA LEU A 258 1.32 14.77 -15.66
C LEU A 258 1.65 13.45 -16.38
N ASP A 259 1.39 13.34 -17.67
CA ASP A 259 1.57 12.12 -18.48
C ASP A 259 3.04 11.65 -18.55
N GLY A 260 4.00 12.54 -18.34
CA GLY A 260 5.40 12.20 -18.16
C GLY A 260 5.75 11.58 -16.80
N GLN A 261 4.93 11.84 -15.77
CA GLN A 261 5.17 11.44 -14.38
C GLN A 261 4.27 10.28 -13.94
N VAL A 262 3.18 10.02 -14.67
CA VAL A 262 2.22 8.95 -14.34
C VAL A 262 2.32 7.85 -15.40
N LYS A 263 2.65 6.64 -14.96
CA LYS A 263 2.66 5.44 -15.79
C LYS A 263 1.41 4.60 -15.54
N PHE A 264 0.94 3.94 -16.57
CA PHE A 264 -0.29 3.16 -16.51
C PHE A 264 -0.03 1.69 -16.75
N GLY A 265 -0.71 0.83 -15.99
CA GLY A 265 -0.75 -0.60 -16.16
C GLY A 265 -2.18 -1.12 -16.30
N LEU A 266 -2.32 -2.28 -16.90
CA LEU A 266 -3.60 -2.98 -17.05
C LEU A 266 -3.39 -4.48 -16.84
N ILE A 267 -4.06 -5.00 -15.84
CA ILE A 267 -4.16 -6.43 -15.55
C ILE A 267 -5.63 -6.81 -15.65
N SER A 268 -5.89 -7.92 -16.29
CA SER A 268 -7.23 -8.51 -16.31
C SER A 268 -7.23 -9.81 -15.53
N PHE A 269 -8.32 -10.10 -14.85
CA PHE A 269 -8.56 -11.39 -14.23
C PHE A 269 -9.88 -11.99 -14.70
N ARG A 270 -9.98 -13.30 -14.53
CA ARG A 270 -11.18 -14.12 -14.79
C ARG A 270 -11.33 -15.07 -13.59
N SER A 271 -11.54 -16.35 -13.85
CA SER A 271 -11.67 -17.36 -12.82
C SER A 271 -10.72 -18.55 -13.04
N ASN A 272 -10.91 -19.64 -12.32
CA ASN A 272 -10.04 -20.81 -12.34
C ASN A 272 -10.07 -21.55 -13.68
N THR A 273 -9.01 -21.43 -14.46
CA THR A 273 -8.87 -22.07 -15.78
C THR A 273 -8.78 -23.60 -15.75
N LYS A 274 -8.42 -24.18 -14.58
CA LYS A 274 -8.39 -25.64 -14.40
C LYS A 274 -9.81 -26.20 -14.21
N ALA A 275 -10.66 -25.43 -13.53
CA ALA A 275 -12.07 -25.82 -13.32
C ALA A 275 -12.92 -25.58 -14.58
N VAL A 276 -12.60 -24.53 -15.36
CA VAL A 276 -13.34 -24.13 -16.56
C VAL A 276 -12.38 -23.99 -17.75
N PRO A 277 -12.15 -25.05 -18.50
CA PRO A 277 -11.40 -24.98 -19.77
C PRO A 277 -12.07 -23.99 -20.73
N GLY A 278 -11.30 -23.11 -21.33
CA GLY A 278 -11.81 -22.09 -22.25
C GLY A 278 -11.86 -20.68 -21.69
N LEU A 279 -11.60 -20.48 -20.39
CA LEU A 279 -11.42 -19.15 -19.83
C LEU A 279 -10.13 -18.45 -20.29
N GLU A 280 -9.27 -19.12 -21.02
CA GLU A 280 -8.01 -18.67 -21.61
C GLU A 280 -6.93 -18.33 -20.55
N TYR A 281 -7.25 -17.57 -19.51
CA TYR A 281 -6.32 -17.20 -18.41
C TYR A 281 -7.06 -16.98 -17.10
N ARG A 282 -6.33 -17.09 -16.01
CA ARG A 282 -6.75 -16.67 -14.67
C ARG A 282 -6.46 -15.18 -14.45
N THR A 283 -5.21 -14.78 -14.75
CA THR A 283 -4.76 -13.39 -14.79
C THR A 283 -3.95 -13.15 -16.07
N LYS A 284 -3.98 -11.93 -16.57
CA LYS A 284 -3.21 -11.53 -17.77
C LYS A 284 -2.80 -10.07 -17.65
N ILE A 285 -1.51 -9.80 -17.77
CA ILE A 285 -0.96 -8.45 -17.87
C ILE A 285 -1.08 -8.00 -19.33
N TYR A 286 -1.93 -7.02 -19.58
CA TYR A 286 -2.07 -6.37 -20.88
C TYR A 286 -1.06 -5.24 -21.04
N ALA A 287 -0.82 -4.48 -19.97
CA ALA A 287 0.10 -3.38 -19.94
C ALA A 287 0.86 -3.38 -18.61
N ASP A 288 2.17 -3.52 -18.67
CA ASP A 288 3.05 -3.29 -17.53
C ASP A 288 3.50 -1.82 -17.54
N PRO A 289 3.32 -1.05 -16.47
CA PRO A 289 3.68 0.36 -16.42
C PRO A 289 5.17 0.62 -16.67
N ASN A 290 6.04 -0.36 -16.43
CA ASN A 290 7.48 -0.26 -16.69
C ASN A 290 7.83 -0.43 -18.17
N HIS A 291 6.95 -1.07 -18.94
CA HIS A 291 7.19 -1.42 -20.36
C HIS A 291 6.28 -0.67 -21.34
N VAL A 292 5.32 0.09 -20.86
CA VAL A 292 4.48 0.97 -21.68
C VAL A 292 5.28 2.18 -22.14
N LYS A 293 5.37 2.40 -23.44
CA LYS A 293 6.15 3.49 -24.02
C LYS A 293 5.56 4.86 -23.68
N ASP A 294 4.28 5.00 -23.95
CA ASP A 294 3.50 6.23 -23.75
C ASP A 294 2.00 5.91 -23.61
N GLY A 295 1.19 6.92 -23.41
CA GLY A 295 -0.24 6.74 -23.27
C GLY A 295 -0.94 6.20 -24.53
N THR A 296 -0.42 6.44 -25.70
CA THR A 296 -0.99 5.89 -26.95
C THR A 296 -0.78 4.38 -27.00
N ASP A 297 0.40 3.90 -26.62
CA ASP A 297 0.70 2.48 -26.46
C ASP A 297 -0.20 1.84 -25.40
N PHE A 298 -0.37 2.52 -24.26
CA PHE A 298 -1.27 2.06 -23.21
C PHE A 298 -2.71 1.91 -23.71
N LEU A 299 -3.27 2.93 -24.36
CA LEU A 299 -4.65 2.90 -24.85
C LEU A 299 -4.88 1.82 -25.93
N LYS A 300 -3.89 1.51 -26.75
CA LYS A 300 -3.95 0.35 -27.66
C LYS A 300 -4.09 -0.95 -26.89
N LYS A 301 -3.32 -1.14 -25.82
CA LYS A 301 -3.40 -2.33 -24.96
C LYS A 301 -4.74 -2.42 -24.22
N VAL A 302 -5.30 -1.28 -23.81
CA VAL A 302 -6.67 -1.23 -23.24
C VAL A 302 -7.72 -1.65 -24.27
N ALA A 303 -7.57 -1.28 -25.53
CA ALA A 303 -8.49 -1.66 -26.60
C ALA A 303 -8.53 -3.19 -26.84
N ASP A 304 -7.45 -3.91 -26.54
CA ASP A 304 -7.36 -5.36 -26.67
C ASP A 304 -8.10 -6.12 -25.56
N LEU A 305 -8.53 -5.45 -24.49
CA LEU A 305 -9.30 -6.06 -23.40
C LEU A 305 -10.66 -6.53 -23.92
N LYS A 306 -10.99 -7.80 -23.67
CA LYS A 306 -12.28 -8.43 -24.06
C LYS A 306 -12.76 -9.34 -22.95
N GLU A 307 -14.08 -9.46 -22.84
CA GLU A 307 -14.72 -10.42 -21.95
C GLU A 307 -14.41 -11.87 -22.34
N ALA A 308 -14.59 -12.78 -21.39
CA ALA A 308 -14.50 -14.21 -21.62
C ALA A 308 -15.62 -14.68 -22.55
N LYS A 309 -15.33 -15.72 -23.34
CA LYS A 309 -16.31 -16.36 -24.23
C LYS A 309 -17.14 -17.44 -23.55
N VAL A 310 -16.69 -17.88 -22.38
CA VAL A 310 -17.35 -18.93 -21.56
C VAL A 310 -17.57 -18.41 -20.15
N SER A 311 -18.66 -18.88 -19.52
CA SER A 311 -18.96 -18.54 -18.14
C SER A 311 -18.06 -19.33 -17.18
N SER A 312 -17.66 -18.70 -16.07
CA SER A 312 -17.03 -19.38 -14.93
C SER A 312 -17.96 -20.32 -14.20
N SER A 313 -19.29 -20.17 -14.42
CA SER A 313 -20.35 -20.83 -13.67
C SER A 313 -20.36 -20.52 -12.15
N LEU A 314 -19.68 -19.45 -11.76
CA LEU A 314 -19.61 -18.94 -10.40
C LEU A 314 -20.16 -17.52 -10.36
N TYR A 315 -20.69 -17.12 -9.20
CA TYR A 315 -21.10 -15.73 -8.95
C TYR A 315 -19.91 -14.86 -8.51
N ASP A 316 -18.98 -15.47 -7.76
CA ASP A 316 -17.77 -14.81 -7.30
C ASP A 316 -16.60 -15.10 -8.24
N GLU A 317 -15.74 -14.11 -8.45
CA GLU A 317 -14.64 -14.19 -9.40
C GLU A 317 -13.28 -14.05 -8.70
N ASP A 318 -12.20 -14.36 -9.40
CA ASP A 318 -10.88 -14.46 -8.80
C ASP A 318 -10.17 -13.10 -8.69
N ALA A 319 -10.86 -12.11 -8.10
CA ALA A 319 -10.35 -10.77 -7.90
C ALA A 319 -9.03 -10.73 -7.10
N TYR A 320 -8.89 -11.63 -6.11
CA TYR A 320 -7.65 -11.73 -5.34
C TYR A 320 -6.45 -12.13 -6.19
N SER A 321 -6.62 -13.01 -7.17
CA SER A 321 -5.54 -13.35 -8.10
C SER A 321 -5.15 -12.17 -8.98
N GLY A 322 -6.12 -11.36 -9.41
CA GLY A 322 -5.86 -10.12 -10.15
C GLY A 322 -5.05 -9.12 -9.32
N VAL A 323 -5.46 -8.91 -8.08
CA VAL A 323 -4.76 -8.03 -7.13
C VAL A 323 -3.36 -8.56 -6.81
N LEU A 324 -3.21 -9.88 -6.57
CA LEU A 324 -1.90 -10.50 -6.32
C LEU A 324 -0.97 -10.35 -7.52
N SER A 325 -1.46 -10.56 -8.75
CA SER A 325 -0.66 -10.34 -9.96
C SER A 325 -0.20 -8.88 -10.05
N ALA A 326 -1.05 -7.91 -9.71
CA ALA A 326 -0.63 -6.52 -9.65
C ALA A 326 0.44 -6.25 -8.58
N ILE A 327 0.40 -6.94 -7.44
CA ILE A 327 1.38 -6.75 -6.35
C ILE A 327 2.71 -7.45 -6.67
N ASP A 328 2.66 -8.68 -7.16
CA ASP A 328 3.83 -9.56 -7.24
C ASP A 328 4.51 -9.56 -8.62
N ASP A 329 3.77 -9.31 -9.70
CA ASP A 329 4.28 -9.39 -11.07
C ASP A 329 4.67 -8.02 -11.67
N ILE A 330 4.20 -6.91 -11.08
CA ILE A 330 4.62 -5.55 -11.46
C ILE A 330 5.79 -5.09 -10.60
N ASP A 331 6.84 -4.59 -11.23
CA ASP A 331 7.91 -3.92 -10.48
C ASP A 331 7.47 -2.51 -10.07
N TRP A 332 7.13 -2.35 -8.81
CA TRP A 332 6.72 -1.09 -8.23
C TRP A 332 7.89 -0.21 -7.78
N SER A 333 9.11 -0.71 -7.84
CA SER A 333 10.28 0.00 -7.30
C SER A 333 10.52 1.37 -7.93
N PRO A 334 10.26 1.61 -9.24
CA PRO A 334 10.47 2.91 -9.85
C PRO A 334 9.45 3.99 -9.45
N PHE A 335 8.37 3.61 -8.74
CA PHE A 335 7.24 4.51 -8.48
C PHE A 335 7.16 4.92 -7.02
N GLY A 336 7.18 6.22 -6.77
CA GLY A 336 6.98 6.82 -5.46
C GLY A 336 5.53 6.78 -5.01
N ALA A 337 4.57 6.98 -5.93
CA ALA A 337 3.14 6.74 -5.70
C ALA A 337 2.66 5.54 -6.51
N ARG A 338 1.81 4.73 -5.90
CA ARG A 338 1.34 3.47 -6.43
C ARG A 338 -0.15 3.38 -6.21
N TYR A 339 -0.89 3.31 -7.30
CA TYR A 339 -2.34 3.23 -7.26
C TYR A 339 -2.80 1.96 -7.96
N MET A 340 -3.73 1.26 -7.36
CA MET A 340 -4.42 0.13 -7.95
C MET A 340 -5.91 0.44 -7.99
N VAL A 341 -6.52 0.26 -9.15
CA VAL A 341 -7.96 0.48 -9.37
C VAL A 341 -8.57 -0.85 -9.75
N LEU A 342 -9.29 -1.47 -8.80
CA LEU A 342 -10.03 -2.71 -9.05
C LEU A 342 -11.41 -2.37 -9.63
N ILE A 343 -11.75 -3.02 -10.74
CA ILE A 343 -13.04 -2.89 -11.43
C ILE A 343 -13.63 -4.29 -11.63
N THR A 344 -14.75 -4.55 -10.99
CA THR A 344 -15.47 -5.83 -11.04
C THR A 344 -16.95 -5.60 -10.80
N ASP A 345 -17.80 -6.50 -11.28
CA ASP A 345 -19.24 -6.58 -11.01
C ASP A 345 -19.60 -7.72 -10.04
N ALA A 346 -18.59 -8.45 -9.55
CA ALA A 346 -18.76 -9.64 -8.73
C ALA A 346 -17.98 -9.56 -7.41
N GLY A 347 -18.37 -10.39 -6.44
CA GLY A 347 -17.60 -10.65 -5.24
C GLY A 347 -16.28 -11.38 -5.53
N ALA A 348 -15.42 -11.47 -4.54
CA ALA A 348 -14.17 -12.22 -4.65
C ALA A 348 -14.33 -13.62 -4.07
N ILE A 349 -13.80 -14.63 -4.77
CA ILE A 349 -13.78 -16.03 -4.28
C ILE A 349 -12.91 -16.10 -3.03
N ASP A 350 -13.48 -16.58 -1.93
CA ASP A 350 -12.74 -16.83 -0.70
C ASP A 350 -11.71 -17.96 -0.87
N GLY A 351 -10.49 -17.74 -0.38
CA GLY A 351 -9.44 -18.75 -0.36
C GLY A 351 -8.79 -19.04 -1.73
N SER A 352 -9.04 -18.24 -2.74
CA SER A 352 -8.35 -18.36 -4.05
C SER A 352 -6.91 -17.82 -3.95
N ARG A 353 -6.00 -18.63 -3.39
CA ARG A 353 -4.55 -18.37 -3.37
C ARG A 353 -3.79 -19.41 -4.17
#